data_43029aa0b923cfeb21033b2c24dc0e01
#
_entry.id   43029aa0b923cfeb21033b2c24dc0e01
#
_cell.length_a   1.000
_cell.length_b   1.000
_cell.length_c   1.000
_cell.angle_alpha   90.00
_cell.angle_beta   90.00
_cell.angle_gamma   90.00
#
_symmetry.space_group_name_H-M   'P 1'
#
loop_
_entity.id
_entity.type
_entity.pdbx_description
1 polymer ?
#
loop_
_entity_poly.entity_id
_entity_poly.type
_entity_poly.pdbx_seq_one_letter_code
_entity_poly.pdbx_strand_id
1 'polypeptide(L)'
;MALPATAQQSRMVAYSTGTKPVLQVDGAPYLLLGMQLNNSSGFPAEFRRLAPAIARSHANTVMAPIGWETIEPEEGRFDWTVVDGLIAEARAQDVRLVLLWFGTWKNGNMSYVPAWVKRDPKRFPRVMTAEGKPIEVLTPIATASRDADARAFAALMAHLKAIDAARGTVIMVQVQNEAGTLGADRDHSPAAEALFRAQVPADMGGAKPGDWVANFAERAPEAFMAYHTARYVGAVAAAGKAAYPLPLYVNVWPREQPGLLRPGDSSPSGGAVSWLLPQWRALAPAIDVIGVDNYDTNVAPYTEIARAYDVPGNPLFVPETGGSMAHARHAFWTVAQPYAIGIGKFGIATDFGMKDGKEAEEPIALDYRLLRDVAPILLPLREAGRVRVAVEQDGMANVPMGFAGMDLVARFGAVRDGYGGPRGQGNADLSGRVIAAQVAADRYLLTGAAANLKFALPLGQDGSVQLVRVEEGHVESGRFVRDRLLNGDETAFGLILPLTGKTLMVTVQVNR
;
A
#
# COMPACT_ATOMS: atom_id res chain seq x y z
N MET A 1 19.87 -30.16 15.88
CA MET A 1 19.10 -28.92 16.00
C MET A 1 19.89 -27.82 15.28
N ALA A 2 19.43 -27.36 14.11
CA ALA A 2 20.02 -26.19 13.48
C ALA A 2 19.62 -24.98 14.34
N LEU A 3 20.59 -24.12 14.67
CA LEU A 3 20.33 -22.82 15.30
C LEU A 3 19.36 -22.06 14.40
N PRO A 4 18.31 -21.42 14.92
CA PRO A 4 17.46 -20.58 14.10
C PRO A 4 18.34 -19.50 13.46
N ALA A 5 18.23 -19.35 12.13
CA ALA A 5 18.88 -18.24 11.45
C ALA A 5 18.42 -16.94 12.14
N THR A 6 19.37 -16.09 12.53
CA THR A 6 19.07 -14.78 13.09
C THR A 6 18.27 -14.01 12.04
N ALA A 7 17.09 -13.51 12.39
CA ALA A 7 16.28 -12.70 11.49
C ALA A 7 17.11 -11.54 10.94
N GLN A 8 17.11 -11.36 9.65
CA GLN A 8 17.80 -10.25 9.01
C GLN A 8 16.90 -9.02 9.06
N GLN A 9 17.43 -7.89 9.49
CA GLN A 9 16.70 -6.61 9.50
C GLN A 9 16.05 -6.34 8.14
N SER A 10 14.78 -5.96 8.14
CA SER A 10 14.06 -5.54 6.93
C SER A 10 14.67 -4.27 6.33
N ARG A 11 14.70 -4.17 5.01
CA ARG A 11 15.32 -3.06 4.30
C ARG A 11 14.73 -2.85 2.92
N MET A 12 14.84 -1.63 2.42
CA MET A 12 14.62 -1.33 1.00
C MET A 12 15.94 -1.56 0.24
N VAL A 13 15.89 -2.41 -0.78
CA VAL A 13 17.07 -2.79 -1.57
C VAL A 13 16.92 -2.31 -3.00
N ALA A 14 17.83 -1.45 -3.45
CA ALA A 14 17.92 -1.07 -4.86
C ALA A 14 18.70 -2.16 -5.62
N TYR A 15 18.11 -2.69 -6.68
CA TYR A 15 18.80 -3.60 -7.59
C TYR A 15 19.51 -2.81 -8.69
N SER A 16 20.68 -3.29 -9.10
CA SER A 16 21.50 -2.65 -10.14
C SER A 16 20.81 -2.55 -11.50
N THR A 17 19.83 -3.41 -11.75
CA THR A 17 19.05 -3.45 -13.00
C THR A 17 17.67 -2.80 -12.88
N GLY A 18 17.23 -2.46 -11.67
CA GLY A 18 15.90 -1.91 -11.38
C GLY A 18 15.96 -0.41 -11.06
N THR A 19 14.92 0.31 -11.44
CA THR A 19 14.77 1.74 -11.16
C THR A 19 14.13 2.00 -9.79
N LYS A 20 13.69 0.95 -9.09
CA LYS A 20 12.96 1.03 -7.81
C LYS A 20 13.53 0.05 -6.79
N PRO A 21 13.55 0.42 -5.50
CA PRO A 21 13.93 -0.50 -4.44
C PRO A 21 12.82 -1.53 -4.18
N VAL A 22 13.20 -2.68 -3.61
CA VAL A 22 12.31 -3.77 -3.19
C VAL A 22 12.36 -3.91 -1.67
N LEU A 23 11.21 -4.11 -1.05
CA LEU A 23 11.14 -4.47 0.37
C LEU A 23 11.67 -5.90 0.55
N GLN A 24 12.70 -6.06 1.38
CA GLN A 24 13.19 -7.36 1.82
C GLN A 24 12.90 -7.55 3.30
N VAL A 25 12.44 -8.74 3.63
CA VAL A 25 12.27 -9.24 5.00
C VAL A 25 12.99 -10.58 5.08
N ASP A 26 13.77 -10.80 6.12
CA ASP A 26 14.61 -12.00 6.28
C ASP A 26 15.50 -12.31 5.08
N GLY A 27 15.95 -11.27 4.37
CA GLY A 27 16.85 -11.39 3.22
C GLY A 27 16.18 -11.79 1.90
N ALA A 28 14.86 -11.90 1.87
CA ALA A 28 14.07 -12.25 0.67
C ALA A 28 13.10 -11.12 0.30
N PRO A 29 12.74 -10.97 -0.99
CA PRO A 29 11.67 -10.07 -1.41
C PRO A 29 10.37 -10.40 -0.68
N TYR A 30 9.71 -9.36 -0.16
CA TYR A 30 8.49 -9.50 0.63
C TYR A 30 7.32 -8.80 -0.06
N LEU A 31 6.21 -9.52 -0.21
CA LEU A 31 4.94 -8.96 -0.65
C LEU A 31 4.09 -8.65 0.58
N LEU A 32 3.84 -7.37 0.83
CA LEU A 32 3.02 -6.93 1.95
C LEU A 32 1.53 -7.06 1.58
N LEU A 33 0.85 -7.97 2.28
CA LEU A 33 -0.61 -8.14 2.24
C LEU A 33 -1.13 -7.76 3.63
N GLY A 34 -1.56 -6.49 3.76
CA GLY A 34 -1.77 -5.84 5.04
C GLY A 34 -3.23 -5.79 5.47
N MET A 35 -3.46 -5.98 6.77
CA MET A 35 -4.72 -5.61 7.43
C MET A 35 -4.44 -4.53 8.47
N GLN A 36 -5.09 -3.36 8.30
CA GLN A 36 -4.90 -2.25 9.22
C GLN A 36 -5.95 -2.29 10.33
N LEU A 37 -5.50 -2.10 11.56
CA LEU A 37 -6.39 -1.86 12.69
C LEU A 37 -7.05 -0.48 12.55
N ASN A 38 -8.24 -0.32 13.11
CA ASN A 38 -8.88 1.01 13.18
C ASN A 38 -8.03 2.00 13.99
N ASN A 39 -8.19 3.28 13.74
CA ASN A 39 -7.34 4.36 14.26
C ASN A 39 -7.07 4.32 15.76
N SER A 40 -8.06 3.93 16.56
CA SER A 40 -7.94 3.84 18.02
C SER A 40 -7.92 2.39 18.53
N SER A 41 -7.63 1.43 17.67
CA SER A 41 -7.56 -0.01 18.00
C SER A 41 -6.12 -0.54 18.12
N GLY A 42 -5.12 0.32 18.09
CA GLY A 42 -3.71 -0.04 18.24
C GLY A 42 -3.33 -0.39 19.67
N PHE A 43 -4.04 -1.33 20.27
CA PHE A 43 -3.81 -1.81 21.65
C PHE A 43 -3.75 -3.33 21.68
N PRO A 44 -2.92 -3.94 22.56
CA PRO A 44 -2.75 -5.40 22.62
C PRO A 44 -4.06 -6.16 22.83
N ALA A 45 -4.97 -5.64 23.68
CA ALA A 45 -6.26 -6.26 23.95
C ALA A 45 -7.14 -6.30 22.69
N GLU A 46 -7.17 -5.20 21.89
CA GLU A 46 -7.89 -5.14 20.64
C GLU A 46 -7.27 -6.05 19.58
N PHE A 47 -5.95 -6.08 19.48
CA PHE A 47 -5.25 -6.97 18.55
C PHE A 47 -5.63 -8.44 18.84
N ARG A 48 -5.58 -8.84 20.12
CA ARG A 48 -5.95 -10.20 20.56
C ARG A 48 -7.42 -10.50 20.23
N ARG A 49 -8.34 -9.55 20.45
CA ARG A 49 -9.76 -9.70 20.11
C ARG A 49 -9.97 -9.90 18.62
N LEU A 50 -9.14 -9.27 17.79
CA LEU A 50 -9.20 -9.35 16.33
C LEU A 50 -8.42 -10.55 15.75
N ALA A 51 -7.66 -11.30 16.55
CA ALA A 51 -6.83 -12.40 16.09
C ALA A 51 -7.57 -13.41 15.17
N PRO A 52 -8.80 -13.87 15.49
CA PRO A 52 -9.54 -14.76 14.58
C PRO A 52 -9.88 -14.10 13.22
N ALA A 53 -10.20 -12.81 13.21
CA ALA A 53 -10.48 -12.07 11.99
C ALA A 53 -9.20 -11.86 11.14
N ILE A 54 -8.07 -11.59 11.81
CA ILE A 54 -6.75 -11.49 11.16
C ILE A 54 -6.38 -12.84 10.51
N ALA A 55 -6.58 -13.95 11.20
CA ALA A 55 -6.33 -15.27 10.63
C ALA A 55 -7.19 -15.55 9.40
N ARG A 56 -8.49 -15.25 9.45
CA ARG A 56 -9.41 -15.41 8.29
C ARG A 56 -9.07 -14.49 7.11
N SER A 57 -8.38 -13.37 7.35
CA SER A 57 -8.00 -12.44 6.28
C SER A 57 -6.89 -12.96 5.38
N HIS A 58 -6.15 -13.98 5.79
CA HIS A 58 -4.93 -14.47 5.13
C HIS A 58 -3.82 -13.42 4.98
N ALA A 59 -3.91 -12.28 5.68
CA ALA A 59 -2.86 -11.27 5.70
C ALA A 59 -1.57 -11.83 6.29
N ASN A 60 -0.44 -11.37 5.78
CA ASN A 60 0.87 -11.68 6.36
C ASN A 60 1.41 -10.54 7.24
N THR A 61 0.72 -9.40 7.23
CA THR A 61 1.14 -8.18 7.92
C THR A 61 -0.05 -7.52 8.59
N VAL A 62 0.09 -7.12 9.84
CA VAL A 62 -0.85 -6.23 10.53
C VAL A 62 -0.25 -4.84 10.60
N MET A 63 -1.04 -3.83 10.26
CA MET A 63 -0.66 -2.43 10.33
C MET A 63 -1.35 -1.81 11.55
N ALA A 64 -0.57 -1.46 12.58
CA ALA A 64 -1.09 -1.06 13.89
C ALA A 64 -0.77 0.41 14.19
N PRO A 65 -1.78 1.27 14.41
CA PRO A 65 -1.58 2.65 14.82
C PRO A 65 -1.03 2.73 16.24
N ILE A 66 -0.11 3.67 16.44
CA ILE A 66 0.42 4.06 17.75
C ILE A 66 0.43 5.59 17.86
N GLY A 67 -0.28 6.11 18.83
CA GLY A 67 -0.36 7.56 19.06
C GLY A 67 0.83 8.07 19.89
N TRP A 68 1.32 9.26 19.54
CA TRP A 68 2.36 9.92 20.34
C TRP A 68 1.92 10.12 21.81
N GLU A 69 0.64 10.48 22.03
CA GLU A 69 0.08 10.63 23.38
C GLU A 69 0.14 9.35 24.24
N THR A 70 0.15 8.18 23.60
CA THR A 70 0.27 6.88 24.27
C THR A 70 1.71 6.56 24.62
N ILE A 71 2.64 6.95 23.73
CA ILE A 71 4.08 6.64 23.88
C ILE A 71 4.76 7.62 24.84
N GLU A 72 4.38 8.91 24.82
CA GLU A 72 4.95 9.97 25.66
C GLU A 72 3.83 10.74 26.36
N PRO A 73 3.12 10.12 27.34
CA PRO A 73 1.99 10.75 28.02
C PRO A 73 2.40 12.00 28.84
N GLU A 74 3.62 12.03 29.33
CA GLU A 74 4.28 13.18 29.97
C GLU A 74 5.59 13.47 29.23
N GLU A 75 5.95 14.74 29.09
CA GLU A 75 7.15 15.14 28.33
C GLU A 75 8.42 14.45 28.87
N GLY A 76 9.11 13.73 27.97
CA GLY A 76 10.33 12.99 28.29
C GLY A 76 10.11 11.67 29.04
N ARG A 77 8.86 11.29 29.31
CA ARG A 77 8.53 10.04 29.97
C ARG A 77 7.81 9.09 29.01
N PHE A 78 8.52 8.02 28.63
CA PHE A 78 8.03 7.06 27.65
C PHE A 78 7.38 5.85 28.31
N ASP A 79 6.26 5.38 27.73
CA ASP A 79 5.57 4.14 28.07
C ASP A 79 5.55 3.19 26.87
N TRP A 80 6.22 2.07 26.99
CA TRP A 80 6.36 1.08 25.93
C TRP A 80 5.36 -0.06 26.01
N THR A 81 4.50 -0.08 27.03
CA THR A 81 3.55 -1.19 27.31
C THR A 81 2.73 -1.56 26.07
N VAL A 82 2.24 -0.56 25.34
CA VAL A 82 1.42 -0.79 24.14
C VAL A 82 2.26 -1.38 23.00
N VAL A 83 3.43 -0.83 22.73
CA VAL A 83 4.31 -1.30 21.64
C VAL A 83 4.78 -2.72 21.90
N ASP A 84 5.24 -3.01 23.13
CA ASP A 84 5.70 -4.34 23.53
C ASP A 84 4.58 -5.37 23.41
N GLY A 85 3.38 -4.99 23.83
CA GLY A 85 2.20 -5.83 23.70
C GLY A 85 1.78 -6.09 22.25
N LEU A 86 1.80 -5.08 21.38
CA LEU A 86 1.49 -5.26 19.94
C LEU A 86 2.50 -6.21 19.27
N ILE A 87 3.79 -6.07 19.59
CA ILE A 87 4.83 -6.97 19.09
C ILE A 87 4.61 -8.40 19.57
N ALA A 88 4.23 -8.57 20.85
CA ALA A 88 3.94 -9.89 21.41
C ALA A 88 2.73 -10.54 20.72
N GLU A 89 1.65 -9.80 20.48
CA GLU A 89 0.45 -10.31 19.77
C GLU A 89 0.76 -10.64 18.30
N ALA A 90 1.53 -9.81 17.61
CA ALA A 90 1.94 -10.10 16.22
C ALA A 90 2.76 -11.41 16.13
N ARG A 91 3.67 -11.62 17.09
CA ARG A 91 4.44 -12.88 17.21
C ARG A 91 3.55 -14.08 17.50
N ALA A 92 2.53 -13.92 18.35
CA ALA A 92 1.58 -14.98 18.69
C ALA A 92 0.70 -15.38 17.50
N GLN A 93 0.45 -14.45 16.56
CA GLN A 93 -0.33 -14.67 15.35
C GLN A 93 0.54 -15.03 14.12
N ASP A 94 1.86 -15.12 14.26
CA ASP A 94 2.81 -15.35 13.15
C ASP A 94 2.64 -14.38 11.99
N VAL A 95 2.43 -13.09 12.29
CA VAL A 95 2.33 -12.00 11.30
C VAL A 95 3.45 -10.99 11.53
N ARG A 96 3.84 -10.31 10.45
CA ARG A 96 4.70 -9.13 10.53
C ARG A 96 3.89 -7.92 10.96
N LEU A 97 4.58 -6.93 11.50
CA LEU A 97 3.98 -5.71 12.00
C LEU A 97 4.53 -4.49 11.25
N VAL A 98 3.64 -3.62 10.83
CA VAL A 98 3.94 -2.25 10.41
C VAL A 98 3.36 -1.33 11.47
N LEU A 99 4.17 -0.50 12.11
CA LEU A 99 3.69 0.50 13.06
C LEU A 99 3.35 1.79 12.34
N LEU A 100 2.21 2.39 12.66
CA LEU A 100 1.76 3.64 12.11
C LEU A 100 1.94 4.73 13.17
N TRP A 101 3.00 5.54 13.05
CA TRP A 101 3.28 6.63 13.97
C TRP A 101 2.31 7.79 13.74
N PHE A 102 1.28 7.87 14.57
CA PHE A 102 0.38 9.02 14.66
C PHE A 102 1.01 10.05 15.62
N GLY A 103 1.99 10.78 15.08
CA GLY A 103 2.70 11.85 15.77
C GLY A 103 1.93 13.17 15.69
N THR A 104 2.48 14.11 14.92
CA THR A 104 1.85 15.43 14.74
C THR A 104 0.58 15.36 13.90
N TRP A 105 0.51 14.49 12.90
CA TRP A 105 -0.64 14.42 12.00
C TRP A 105 -1.33 13.07 11.96
N LYS A 106 -2.67 13.12 11.97
CA LYS A 106 -3.60 12.08 11.53
C LYS A 106 -4.72 12.76 10.72
N ASN A 107 -4.82 12.44 9.42
CA ASN A 107 -5.79 13.05 8.49
C ASN A 107 -5.75 14.59 8.51
N GLY A 108 -4.55 15.15 8.45
CA GLY A 108 -4.39 16.61 8.46
C GLY A 108 -4.72 17.30 9.79
N ASN A 109 -4.88 16.57 10.89
CA ASN A 109 -5.19 17.06 12.24
C ASN A 109 -4.19 16.56 13.29
N MET A 110 -4.13 17.24 14.46
CA MET A 110 -3.23 16.91 15.55
C MET A 110 -3.87 16.04 16.65
N SER A 111 -4.74 15.09 16.28
CA SER A 111 -5.58 14.35 17.23
C SER A 111 -4.79 13.56 18.27
N TYR A 112 -3.66 12.96 17.87
CA TYR A 112 -2.87 12.03 18.68
C TYR A 112 -1.63 12.63 19.34
N VAL A 113 -1.46 13.97 19.32
CA VAL A 113 -0.37 14.59 20.08
C VAL A 113 -0.66 14.56 21.56
N PRO A 114 0.35 14.50 22.44
CA PRO A 114 0.17 14.43 23.90
C PRO A 114 -0.55 15.65 24.48
N ALA A 115 -1.18 15.44 25.64
CA ALA A 115 -1.89 16.51 26.35
C ALA A 115 -0.98 17.70 26.71
N TRP A 116 0.29 17.48 27.01
CA TRP A 116 1.24 18.54 27.32
C TRP A 116 1.56 19.41 26.08
N VAL A 117 1.50 18.85 24.84
CA VAL A 117 1.57 19.63 23.59
C VAL A 117 0.28 20.40 23.35
N LYS A 118 -0.87 19.75 23.54
CA LYS A 118 -2.20 20.39 23.35
C LYS A 118 -2.40 21.60 24.25
N ARG A 119 -1.87 21.56 25.50
CA ARG A 119 -2.06 22.59 26.52
C ARG A 119 -1.09 23.78 26.42
N ASP A 120 -0.06 23.72 25.60
CA ASP A 120 0.91 24.80 25.44
C ASP A 120 0.95 25.37 24.00
N PRO A 121 -0.07 26.12 23.57
CA PRO A 121 -0.12 26.68 22.23
C PRO A 121 0.91 27.81 21.98
N LYS A 122 1.57 28.29 23.02
CA LYS A 122 2.65 29.28 22.88
C LYS A 122 3.95 28.58 22.39
N ARG A 123 4.25 27.44 22.96
CA ARG A 123 5.40 26.62 22.58
C ARG A 123 5.12 25.82 21.31
N PHE A 124 3.89 25.34 21.15
CA PHE A 124 3.43 24.50 20.05
C PHE A 124 2.33 25.20 19.25
N PRO A 125 2.67 26.19 18.43
CA PRO A 125 1.70 27.03 17.74
C PRO A 125 0.87 26.23 16.74
N ARG A 126 -0.38 26.70 16.56
CA ARG A 126 -1.37 26.15 15.63
C ARG A 126 -1.28 26.86 14.29
N VAL A 127 -1.74 26.17 13.26
CA VAL A 127 -2.08 26.80 11.98
C VAL A 127 -3.18 27.83 12.21
N MET A 128 -3.01 28.99 11.59
CA MET A 128 -4.02 30.06 11.59
C MET A 128 -4.75 30.08 10.26
N THR A 129 -6.08 30.23 10.29
CA THR A 129 -6.88 30.46 9.07
C THR A 129 -6.67 31.89 8.56
N ALA A 130 -7.16 32.19 7.35
CA ALA A 130 -7.11 33.52 6.75
C ALA A 130 -7.85 34.58 7.61
N GLU A 131 -8.85 34.16 8.39
CA GLU A 131 -9.61 35.02 9.33
C GLU A 131 -8.89 35.20 10.68
N GLY A 132 -7.66 34.67 10.82
CA GLY A 132 -6.86 34.79 12.04
C GLY A 132 -7.32 33.89 13.18
N LYS A 133 -8.00 32.78 12.90
CA LYS A 133 -8.45 31.79 13.89
C LYS A 133 -7.50 30.61 13.93
N PRO A 134 -7.06 30.15 15.13
CA PRO A 134 -6.31 28.90 15.24
C PRO A 134 -7.21 27.71 14.98
N ILE A 135 -6.64 26.66 14.31
CA ILE A 135 -7.29 25.36 14.11
C ILE A 135 -6.50 24.26 14.82
N GLU A 136 -7.11 23.08 14.98
CA GLU A 136 -6.52 21.94 15.69
C GLU A 136 -5.48 21.19 14.81
N VAL A 137 -4.52 21.96 14.30
CA VAL A 137 -3.37 21.50 13.51
C VAL A 137 -2.12 22.24 13.96
N LEU A 138 -1.05 21.51 14.29
CA LEU A 138 0.25 22.14 14.57
C LEU A 138 0.84 22.70 13.28
N THR A 139 1.39 23.92 13.35
CA THR A 139 2.03 24.47 12.16
C THR A 139 3.35 23.74 11.85
N PRO A 140 3.58 23.32 10.61
CA PRO A 140 4.83 22.66 10.22
C PRO A 140 6.06 23.59 10.25
N ILE A 141 5.85 24.88 10.45
CA ILE A 141 6.91 25.89 10.52
C ILE A 141 7.58 25.88 11.91
N ALA A 142 6.85 25.45 12.96
CA ALA A 142 7.34 25.49 14.33
C ALA A 142 8.41 24.41 14.61
N THR A 143 9.59 24.85 14.98
CA THR A 143 10.69 23.93 15.33
C THR A 143 10.45 23.17 16.62
N ALA A 144 9.76 23.77 17.59
CA ALA A 144 9.50 23.14 18.90
C ALA A 144 8.67 21.86 18.79
N SER A 145 7.59 21.87 17.99
CA SER A 145 6.77 20.68 17.74
C SER A 145 7.54 19.61 16.94
N ARG A 146 8.27 20.04 15.89
CA ARG A 146 9.13 19.16 15.12
C ARG A 146 10.16 18.43 15.96
N ASP A 147 10.87 19.18 16.81
CA ASP A 147 11.96 18.64 17.62
C ASP A 147 11.43 17.73 18.74
N ALA A 148 10.23 18.00 19.27
CA ALA A 148 9.57 17.14 20.24
C ALA A 148 9.12 15.81 19.61
N ASP A 149 8.43 15.86 18.46
CA ASP A 149 8.00 14.68 17.68
C ASP A 149 9.23 13.83 17.26
N ALA A 150 10.29 14.48 16.75
CA ALA A 150 11.52 13.80 16.35
C ALA A 150 12.19 13.06 17.51
N ARG A 151 12.20 13.65 18.72
CA ARG A 151 12.73 12.97 19.92
C ARG A 151 11.90 11.76 20.30
N ALA A 152 10.57 11.90 20.30
CA ALA A 152 9.66 10.82 20.61
C ALA A 152 9.77 9.67 19.61
N PHE A 153 9.79 9.99 18.33
CA PHE A 153 9.96 8.99 17.26
C PHE A 153 11.34 8.29 17.33
N ALA A 154 12.42 9.05 17.59
CA ALA A 154 13.76 8.45 17.77
C ALA A 154 13.80 7.52 18.98
N ALA A 155 13.14 7.88 20.10
CA ALA A 155 13.05 7.03 21.27
C ALA A 155 12.28 5.72 20.98
N LEU A 156 11.15 5.79 20.25
CA LEU A 156 10.42 4.62 19.75
C LEU A 156 11.34 3.71 18.91
N MET A 157 12.05 4.28 17.95
CA MET A 157 12.90 3.50 17.05
C MET A 157 14.08 2.87 17.82
N ALA A 158 14.66 3.55 18.79
CA ALA A 158 15.67 2.99 19.68
C ALA A 158 15.13 1.82 20.52
N HIS A 159 13.91 1.96 21.04
CA HIS A 159 13.24 0.88 21.77
C HIS A 159 12.98 -0.34 20.88
N LEU A 160 12.45 -0.14 19.67
CA LEU A 160 12.26 -1.21 18.68
C LEU A 160 13.56 -1.94 18.36
N LYS A 161 14.68 -1.21 18.18
CA LYS A 161 15.98 -1.81 18.00
C LYS A 161 16.37 -2.72 19.15
N ALA A 162 16.13 -2.27 20.39
CA ALA A 162 16.50 -3.03 21.58
C ALA A 162 15.72 -4.34 21.72
N ILE A 163 14.42 -4.35 21.40
CA ILE A 163 13.53 -5.49 21.70
C ILE A 163 13.21 -6.38 20.48
N ASP A 164 13.37 -5.87 19.27
CA ASP A 164 12.90 -6.57 18.06
C ASP A 164 13.97 -6.81 16.98
N ALA A 165 15.14 -6.19 17.05
CA ALA A 165 16.17 -6.32 16.01
C ALA A 165 16.58 -7.77 15.72
N ALA A 166 16.57 -8.63 16.74
CA ALA A 166 16.91 -10.06 16.60
C ALA A 166 15.77 -10.91 16.00
N ARG A 167 14.54 -10.38 15.93
CA ARG A 167 13.35 -11.11 15.47
C ARG A 167 12.71 -10.51 14.23
N GLY A 168 12.90 -9.20 14.00
CA GLY A 168 12.36 -8.50 12.84
C GLY A 168 10.84 -8.59 12.72
N THR A 169 10.11 -8.57 13.85
CA THR A 169 8.64 -8.59 13.83
C THR A 169 8.11 -7.34 13.18
N VAL A 170 8.67 -6.16 13.55
CA VAL A 170 8.39 -4.88 12.91
C VAL A 170 9.25 -4.74 11.65
N ILE A 171 8.60 -4.66 10.50
CA ILE A 171 9.29 -4.65 9.20
C ILE A 171 9.35 -3.28 8.55
N MET A 172 8.50 -2.35 8.95
CA MET A 172 8.38 -1.01 8.39
C MET A 172 7.65 -0.09 9.38
N VAL A 173 7.90 1.21 9.30
CA VAL A 173 7.17 2.21 10.11
C VAL A 173 6.65 3.33 9.23
N GLN A 174 5.37 3.68 9.37
CA GLN A 174 4.79 4.89 8.79
C GLN A 174 5.15 6.09 9.65
N VAL A 175 5.60 7.17 9.03
CA VAL A 175 5.93 8.42 9.72
C VAL A 175 4.81 9.42 9.47
N GLN A 176 4.00 9.71 10.47
CA GLN A 176 2.75 10.46 10.38
C GLN A 176 1.67 9.70 9.57
N ASN A 177 0.45 10.21 9.58
CA ASN A 177 -0.61 9.70 8.73
C ASN A 177 -1.28 10.84 7.99
N GLU A 178 -1.27 10.76 6.65
CA GLU A 178 -1.86 11.77 5.77
C GLU A 178 -1.49 13.19 6.20
N ALA A 179 -0.18 13.42 6.35
CA ALA A 179 0.39 14.66 6.83
C ALA A 179 -0.02 15.85 5.95
N GLY A 180 -0.32 16.97 6.59
CA GLY A 180 -0.77 18.20 5.95
C GLY A 180 -1.71 18.97 6.85
N THR A 181 -2.38 19.97 6.30
CA THR A 181 -3.31 20.84 7.03
C THR A 181 -4.72 20.67 6.49
N LEU A 182 -5.67 20.28 7.34
CA LEU A 182 -7.10 20.28 7.06
C LEU A 182 -7.77 21.41 7.84
N GLY A 183 -8.62 22.22 7.18
CA GLY A 183 -9.28 23.38 7.74
C GLY A 183 -8.67 24.74 7.32
N ALA A 184 -7.55 24.73 6.59
CA ALA A 184 -6.97 25.90 5.94
C ALA A 184 -6.13 25.48 4.74
N ASP A 185 -6.09 26.32 3.70
CA ASP A 185 -5.25 26.11 2.50
C ASP A 185 -3.76 26.21 2.83
N ARG A 186 -3.41 27.04 3.81
CA ARG A 186 -2.08 27.18 4.42
C ARG A 186 -2.14 27.78 5.83
N ASP A 187 -1.00 27.86 6.49
CA ASP A 187 -0.87 28.68 7.70
C ASP A 187 -0.81 30.17 7.34
N HIS A 188 -1.71 30.96 7.94
CA HIS A 188 -1.80 32.43 7.80
C HIS A 188 -1.29 33.17 9.06
N SER A 189 -0.52 32.50 9.92
CA SER A 189 0.13 33.18 11.04
C SER A 189 1.11 34.27 10.54
N PRO A 190 1.42 35.29 11.32
CA PRO A 190 2.36 36.36 10.91
C PRO A 190 3.72 35.80 10.48
N ALA A 191 4.20 34.72 11.11
CA ALA A 191 5.45 34.07 10.75
C ALA A 191 5.33 33.35 9.37
N ALA A 192 4.20 32.66 9.13
CA ALA A 192 3.94 32.01 7.86
C ALA A 192 3.75 33.00 6.73
N GLU A 193 3.05 34.12 6.97
CA GLU A 193 2.90 35.20 5.98
C GLU A 193 4.24 35.82 5.56
N ALA A 194 5.16 36.02 6.49
CA ALA A 194 6.50 36.52 6.18
C ALA A 194 7.27 35.52 5.27
N LEU A 195 7.21 34.21 5.57
CA LEU A 195 7.82 33.16 4.78
C LEU A 195 7.15 32.96 3.42
N PHE A 196 5.84 33.11 3.35
CA PHE A 196 5.08 32.96 2.10
C PHE A 196 5.38 34.07 1.09
N ARG A 197 5.69 35.28 1.58
CA ARG A 197 6.11 36.42 0.74
C ARG A 197 7.62 36.44 0.45
N ALA A 198 8.39 35.62 1.13
CA ALA A 198 9.82 35.50 0.89
C ALA A 198 10.13 34.71 -0.39
N GLN A 199 11.35 34.85 -0.87
CA GLN A 199 11.83 34.02 -1.99
C GLN A 199 11.72 32.53 -1.65
N VAL A 200 11.25 31.74 -2.62
CA VAL A 200 11.19 30.29 -2.49
C VAL A 200 12.60 29.74 -2.24
N PRO A 201 12.81 28.91 -1.21
CA PRO A 201 14.11 28.33 -0.91
C PRO A 201 14.62 27.45 -2.06
N ALA A 202 15.94 27.48 -2.31
CA ALA A 202 16.54 26.79 -3.44
C ALA A 202 16.41 25.24 -3.33
N ASP A 203 16.30 24.71 -2.12
CA ASP A 203 16.10 23.28 -1.85
C ASP A 203 14.68 22.78 -2.13
N MET A 204 13.72 23.69 -2.42
CA MET A 204 12.41 23.28 -3.00
C MET A 204 12.55 22.60 -4.36
N GLY A 205 13.63 22.84 -5.07
CA GLY A 205 13.90 22.28 -6.40
C GLY A 205 13.00 22.85 -7.51
N GLY A 206 13.61 23.20 -8.63
CA GLY A 206 12.90 23.72 -9.80
C GLY A 206 12.31 25.14 -9.67
N ALA A 207 12.42 25.76 -8.49
CA ALA A 207 11.94 27.13 -8.27
C ALA A 207 12.85 28.17 -8.95
N LYS A 208 12.25 29.20 -9.52
CA LYS A 208 12.92 30.38 -10.05
C LYS A 208 13.04 31.46 -8.97
N PRO A 209 13.92 32.47 -9.12
CA PRO A 209 13.90 33.63 -8.22
C PRO A 209 12.50 34.27 -8.17
N GLY A 210 11.99 34.45 -6.95
CA GLY A 210 10.63 35.00 -6.69
C GLY A 210 10.00 34.34 -5.49
N ASP A 211 8.85 34.87 -5.11
CA ASP A 211 8.02 34.31 -4.04
C ASP A 211 7.22 33.07 -4.47
N TRP A 212 6.43 32.54 -3.55
CA TRP A 212 5.63 31.34 -3.79
C TRP A 212 4.57 31.55 -4.87
N VAL A 213 3.92 32.71 -4.92
CA VAL A 213 2.89 33.03 -5.91
C VAL A 213 3.51 33.16 -7.30
N ALA A 214 4.67 33.80 -7.42
CA ALA A 214 5.38 33.93 -8.69
C ALA A 214 5.83 32.58 -9.27
N ASN A 215 6.13 31.59 -8.40
CA ASN A 215 6.56 30.26 -8.82
C ASN A 215 5.42 29.27 -9.06
N PHE A 216 4.35 29.30 -8.25
CA PHE A 216 3.32 28.24 -8.23
C PHE A 216 1.89 28.74 -8.51
N ALA A 217 1.69 30.05 -8.69
CA ALA A 217 0.40 30.68 -8.96
C ALA A 217 -0.68 30.21 -7.96
N GLU A 218 -1.80 29.69 -8.42
CA GLU A 218 -2.91 29.19 -7.60
C GLU A 218 -2.53 27.99 -6.68
N ARG A 219 -1.47 27.27 -7.02
CA ARG A 219 -0.96 26.15 -6.21
C ARG A 219 0.05 26.59 -5.15
N ALA A 220 0.34 27.89 -5.03
CA ALA A 220 1.33 28.42 -4.09
C ALA A 220 1.04 28.04 -2.62
N PRO A 221 -0.21 28.10 -2.11
CA PRO A 221 -0.52 27.67 -0.75
C PRO A 221 -0.12 26.22 -0.47
N GLU A 222 -0.50 25.29 -1.36
CA GLU A 222 -0.18 23.88 -1.20
C GLU A 222 1.32 23.61 -1.33
N ALA A 223 2.00 24.23 -2.29
CA ALA A 223 3.46 24.09 -2.45
C ALA A 223 4.23 24.60 -1.21
N PHE A 224 3.80 25.73 -0.65
CA PHE A 224 4.34 26.29 0.58
C PHE A 224 4.17 25.33 1.76
N MET A 225 2.96 24.83 1.96
CA MET A 225 2.71 23.86 3.04
C MET A 225 3.49 22.58 2.83
N ALA A 226 3.57 22.06 1.60
CA ALA A 226 4.32 20.85 1.29
C ALA A 226 5.81 20.98 1.57
N TYR A 227 6.41 22.14 1.28
CA TYR A 227 7.80 22.41 1.62
C TYR A 227 8.05 22.29 3.13
N HIS A 228 7.23 22.92 3.94
CA HIS A 228 7.40 22.91 5.40
C HIS A 228 7.03 21.56 6.01
N THR A 229 5.96 20.92 5.53
CA THR A 229 5.53 19.58 5.98
C THR A 229 6.58 18.52 5.65
N ALA A 230 7.11 18.52 4.43
CA ALA A 230 8.16 17.56 4.02
C ALA A 230 9.44 17.71 4.85
N ARG A 231 9.87 18.95 5.15
CA ARG A 231 11.03 19.20 6.02
C ARG A 231 10.80 18.76 7.45
N TYR A 232 9.59 18.98 7.97
CA TYR A 232 9.19 18.51 9.30
C TYR A 232 9.26 17.00 9.37
N VAL A 233 8.52 16.32 8.50
CA VAL A 233 8.46 14.85 8.43
C VAL A 233 9.84 14.25 8.15
N GLY A 234 10.61 14.89 7.27
CA GLY A 234 11.98 14.50 6.97
C GLY A 234 12.90 14.54 8.19
N ALA A 235 12.76 15.56 9.06
CA ALA A 235 13.51 15.65 10.31
C ALA A 235 13.12 14.55 11.30
N VAL A 236 11.81 14.28 11.46
CA VAL A 236 11.30 13.19 12.31
C VAL A 236 11.82 11.84 11.80
N ALA A 237 11.70 11.59 10.51
CA ALA A 237 12.16 10.35 9.87
C ALA A 237 13.69 10.16 10.02
N ALA A 238 14.47 11.22 9.81
CA ALA A 238 15.92 11.18 9.94
C ALA A 238 16.36 10.83 11.37
N ALA A 239 15.70 11.42 12.38
CA ALA A 239 15.99 11.12 13.78
C ALA A 239 15.69 9.65 14.12
N GLY A 240 14.55 9.12 13.64
CA GLY A 240 14.20 7.72 13.82
C GLY A 240 15.15 6.76 13.09
N LYS A 241 15.48 7.07 11.84
CA LYS A 241 16.37 6.23 11.03
C LYS A 241 17.80 6.17 11.58
N ALA A 242 18.28 7.26 12.19
CA ALA A 242 19.56 7.28 12.89
C ALA A 242 19.58 6.35 14.11
N ALA A 243 18.44 6.19 14.80
CA ALA A 243 18.31 5.28 15.94
C ALA A 243 18.18 3.81 15.50
N TYR A 244 17.33 3.53 14.51
CA TYR A 244 17.11 2.19 13.95
C TYR A 244 16.68 2.29 12.47
N PRO A 245 17.52 1.86 11.50
CA PRO A 245 17.32 2.11 10.07
C PRO A 245 16.31 1.14 9.42
N LEU A 246 15.15 0.94 10.01
CA LEU A 246 14.03 0.24 9.35
C LEU A 246 13.54 1.03 8.13
N PRO A 247 12.91 0.38 7.15
CA PRO A 247 12.15 1.05 6.11
C PRO A 247 11.10 2.00 6.69
N LEU A 248 11.09 3.25 6.19
CA LEU A 248 10.14 4.28 6.58
C LEU A 248 9.29 4.72 5.38
N TYR A 249 8.00 4.93 5.59
CA TYR A 249 7.13 5.48 4.57
C TYR A 249 6.21 6.57 5.12
N VAL A 250 5.66 7.34 4.22
CA VAL A 250 4.51 8.22 4.46
C VAL A 250 3.37 7.78 3.57
N ASN A 251 2.14 7.96 4.03
CA ASN A 251 0.95 7.81 3.20
C ASN A 251 0.35 9.17 2.85
N VAL A 252 -0.42 9.22 1.76
CA VAL A 252 -1.01 10.45 1.27
C VAL A 252 -2.43 10.24 0.78
N TRP A 253 -3.27 11.20 1.06
CA TRP A 253 -4.58 11.36 0.45
C TRP A 253 -4.42 11.87 -0.99
N PRO A 254 -4.74 11.05 -2.02
CA PRO A 254 -4.48 11.39 -3.42
C PRO A 254 -5.33 12.57 -3.91
N ARG A 255 -4.79 13.29 -4.89
CA ARG A 255 -5.42 14.47 -5.49
C ARG A 255 -5.60 14.38 -7.01
N GLU A 256 -5.48 13.19 -7.55
CA GLU A 256 -5.51 12.96 -9.00
C GLU A 256 -6.93 13.01 -9.59
N GLN A 257 -7.95 13.16 -8.73
CA GLN A 257 -9.34 13.38 -9.17
C GLN A 257 -9.62 14.89 -9.30
N PRO A 258 -9.53 15.49 -10.51
CA PRO A 258 -9.69 16.93 -10.69
C PRO A 258 -11.05 17.44 -10.23
N GLY A 259 -11.04 18.56 -9.49
CA GLY A 259 -12.26 19.25 -9.06
C GLY A 259 -12.98 18.67 -7.86
N LEU A 260 -12.60 17.47 -7.39
CA LEU A 260 -13.25 16.83 -6.24
C LEU A 260 -12.56 17.16 -4.91
N LEU A 261 -11.22 17.30 -4.91
CA LEU A 261 -10.45 17.55 -3.70
C LEU A 261 -9.78 18.93 -3.74
N ARG A 262 -10.01 19.73 -2.69
CA ARG A 262 -9.41 21.04 -2.49
C ARG A 262 -8.44 21.00 -1.31
N PRO A 263 -7.17 21.47 -1.48
CA PRO A 263 -6.21 21.51 -0.39
C PRO A 263 -6.72 22.36 0.78
N GLY A 264 -6.68 21.78 1.98
CA GLY A 264 -7.13 22.44 3.19
C GLY A 264 -8.64 22.42 3.44
N ASP A 265 -9.45 22.02 2.46
CA ASP A 265 -10.91 21.92 2.57
C ASP A 265 -11.36 20.47 2.61
N SER A 266 -11.21 19.75 1.52
CA SER A 266 -11.64 18.36 1.39
C SER A 266 -10.47 17.35 1.31
N SER A 267 -9.23 17.86 1.35
CA SER A 267 -8.01 17.06 1.51
C SER A 267 -6.95 17.87 2.27
N PRO A 268 -6.00 17.23 2.98
CA PRO A 268 -4.94 17.95 3.65
C PRO A 268 -4.06 18.75 2.67
N SER A 269 -3.81 20.03 2.97
CA SER A 269 -2.86 20.86 2.22
C SER A 269 -1.43 20.58 2.65
N GLY A 270 -0.55 20.37 1.67
CA GLY A 270 0.88 20.15 1.92
C GLY A 270 1.30 18.69 2.08
N GLY A 271 0.41 17.73 1.80
CA GLY A 271 0.76 16.31 1.72
C GLY A 271 1.69 15.96 0.56
N ALA A 272 2.16 14.70 0.53
CA ALA A 272 3.06 14.18 -0.49
C ALA A 272 2.31 13.83 -1.81
N VAL A 273 1.49 14.76 -2.32
CA VAL A 273 0.69 14.58 -3.54
C VAL A 273 1.58 14.40 -4.77
N SER A 274 1.08 13.74 -5.81
CA SER A 274 1.88 13.28 -6.95
C SER A 274 2.71 14.38 -7.62
N TRP A 275 2.15 15.56 -7.83
CA TRP A 275 2.85 16.67 -8.48
C TRP A 275 3.98 17.29 -7.62
N LEU A 276 4.01 16.98 -6.31
CA LEU A 276 5.04 17.38 -5.33
C LEU A 276 5.97 16.22 -4.93
N LEU A 277 5.82 15.04 -5.50
CA LEU A 277 6.65 13.87 -5.19
C LEU A 277 8.16 14.16 -5.28
N PRO A 278 8.67 14.80 -6.34
CA PRO A 278 10.10 15.09 -6.44
C PRO A 278 10.60 15.96 -5.28
N GLN A 279 9.83 16.97 -4.88
CA GLN A 279 10.15 17.87 -3.78
C GLN A 279 10.11 17.14 -2.43
N TRP A 280 9.05 16.38 -2.17
CA TRP A 280 8.94 15.57 -0.96
C TRP A 280 10.10 14.61 -0.80
N ARG A 281 10.49 13.91 -1.85
CA ARG A 281 11.62 12.99 -1.83
C ARG A 281 12.96 13.67 -1.60
N ALA A 282 13.14 14.87 -2.14
CA ALA A 282 14.36 15.67 -1.94
C ALA A 282 14.45 16.22 -0.51
N LEU A 283 13.31 16.67 0.06
CA LEU A 283 13.24 17.30 1.38
C LEU A 283 13.16 16.30 2.54
N ALA A 284 12.67 15.08 2.28
CA ALA A 284 12.54 14.02 3.26
C ALA A 284 13.29 12.72 2.82
N PRO A 285 14.62 12.77 2.58
CA PRO A 285 15.36 11.64 2.01
C PRO A 285 15.46 10.42 2.93
N ALA A 286 15.09 10.54 4.20
CA ALA A 286 15.00 9.43 5.13
C ALA A 286 13.72 8.60 4.95
N ILE A 287 12.72 9.10 4.21
CA ILE A 287 11.54 8.36 3.80
C ILE A 287 11.90 7.52 2.56
N ASP A 288 11.74 6.20 2.67
CA ASP A 288 12.07 5.27 1.59
C ASP A 288 10.96 5.17 0.54
N VAL A 289 9.70 5.35 0.96
CA VAL A 289 8.51 5.17 0.11
C VAL A 289 7.43 6.19 0.45
N ILE A 290 6.80 6.72 -0.59
CA ILE A 290 5.58 7.50 -0.49
C ILE A 290 4.45 6.58 -1.00
N GLY A 291 3.60 6.12 -0.09
CA GLY A 291 2.43 5.30 -0.39
C GLY A 291 1.19 6.15 -0.63
N VAL A 292 0.25 5.65 -1.42
CA VAL A 292 -1.00 6.34 -1.74
C VAL A 292 -2.20 5.58 -1.20
N ASP A 293 -3.07 6.27 -0.45
CA ASP A 293 -4.31 5.72 0.08
C ASP A 293 -5.38 5.75 -1.01
N ASN A 294 -5.58 4.61 -1.66
CA ASN A 294 -6.39 4.56 -2.87
C ASN A 294 -7.69 3.79 -2.63
N TYR A 295 -8.76 4.54 -2.45
CA TYR A 295 -10.11 4.03 -2.22
C TYR A 295 -11.01 4.07 -3.46
N ASP A 296 -10.45 4.32 -4.65
CA ASP A 296 -11.29 4.31 -5.86
C ASP A 296 -11.76 2.89 -6.18
N THR A 297 -13.03 2.76 -6.52
CA THR A 297 -13.67 1.49 -6.85
C THR A 297 -13.63 1.16 -8.34
N ASN A 298 -13.30 2.15 -9.19
CA ASN A 298 -13.21 1.98 -10.64
C ASN A 298 -11.76 1.72 -11.06
N VAL A 299 -11.57 0.78 -11.98
CA VAL A 299 -10.23 0.34 -12.40
C VAL A 299 -9.43 1.48 -13.04
N ALA A 300 -10.05 2.28 -13.92
CA ALA A 300 -9.33 3.34 -14.63
C ALA A 300 -8.78 4.42 -13.68
N PRO A 301 -9.59 5.11 -12.84
CA PRO A 301 -9.06 6.08 -11.89
C PRO A 301 -8.15 5.43 -10.83
N TYR A 302 -8.46 4.22 -10.34
CA TYR A 302 -7.56 3.52 -9.43
C TYR A 302 -6.16 3.36 -10.02
N THR A 303 -6.07 2.90 -11.26
CA THR A 303 -4.78 2.66 -11.92
C THR A 303 -4.06 3.95 -12.30
N GLU A 304 -4.80 5.01 -12.62
CA GLU A 304 -4.24 6.35 -12.86
C GLU A 304 -3.59 6.91 -11.59
N ILE A 305 -4.33 6.90 -10.47
CA ILE A 305 -3.81 7.30 -9.16
C ILE A 305 -2.56 6.48 -8.81
N ALA A 306 -2.65 5.16 -8.88
CA ALA A 306 -1.55 4.29 -8.50
C ALA A 306 -0.28 4.54 -9.34
N ARG A 307 -0.42 4.75 -10.68
CA ARG A 307 0.70 5.07 -11.58
C ARG A 307 1.36 6.41 -11.26
N ALA A 308 0.61 7.38 -10.76
CA ALA A 308 1.16 8.69 -10.39
C ALA A 308 2.19 8.58 -9.24
N TYR A 309 2.11 7.53 -8.44
CA TYR A 309 3.05 7.24 -7.34
C TYR A 309 4.05 6.13 -7.67
N ASP A 310 3.83 5.37 -8.75
CA ASP A 310 4.72 4.30 -9.21
C ASP A 310 5.80 4.84 -10.15
N VAL A 311 6.74 5.62 -9.62
CA VAL A 311 7.75 6.36 -10.39
C VAL A 311 9.17 5.89 -10.05
N PRO A 312 10.20 6.22 -10.87
CA PRO A 312 11.58 5.86 -10.56
C PRO A 312 12.00 6.27 -9.15
N GLY A 313 12.53 5.29 -8.40
CA GLY A 313 12.93 5.45 -7.00
C GLY A 313 11.79 5.41 -5.98
N ASN A 314 10.51 5.36 -6.40
CA ASN A 314 9.36 5.18 -5.52
C ASN A 314 8.53 3.97 -6.01
N PRO A 315 8.68 2.78 -5.41
CA PRO A 315 7.88 1.62 -5.75
C PRO A 315 6.42 1.83 -5.32
N LEU A 316 5.48 1.25 -6.06
CA LEU A 316 4.07 1.32 -5.70
C LEU A 316 3.81 0.68 -4.33
N PHE A 317 3.17 1.44 -3.46
CA PHE A 317 2.61 0.97 -2.20
C PHE A 317 1.22 1.59 -2.00
N VAL A 318 0.22 0.75 -1.77
CA VAL A 318 -1.13 1.19 -1.42
C VAL A 318 -1.40 0.78 0.02
N PRO A 319 -0.99 1.60 1.02
CA PRO A 319 -1.11 1.23 2.44
C PRO A 319 -2.54 1.21 2.93
N GLU A 320 -3.45 1.94 2.28
CA GLU A 320 -4.86 1.96 2.65
C GLU A 320 -5.77 1.78 1.42
N THR A 321 -6.73 0.85 1.52
CA THR A 321 -7.84 0.67 0.59
C THR A 321 -9.05 0.09 1.31
N GLY A 322 -10.24 0.10 0.65
CA GLY A 322 -11.45 -0.51 1.18
C GLY A 322 -11.46 -2.04 1.11
N GLY A 323 -12.53 -2.67 1.63
CA GLY A 323 -12.68 -4.13 1.68
C GLY A 323 -13.81 -4.70 0.82
N SER A 324 -14.60 -3.88 0.11
CA SER A 324 -15.63 -4.40 -0.80
C SER A 324 -15.02 -5.11 -2.01
N MET A 325 -15.80 -5.90 -2.76
CA MET A 325 -15.35 -6.54 -4.00
C MET A 325 -14.72 -5.53 -4.96
N ALA A 326 -15.31 -4.34 -5.08
CA ALA A 326 -14.83 -3.29 -5.96
C ALA A 326 -13.42 -2.78 -5.59
N HIS A 327 -13.03 -2.84 -4.31
CA HIS A 327 -11.67 -2.52 -3.85
C HIS A 327 -10.75 -3.75 -3.93
N ALA A 328 -11.22 -4.91 -3.46
CA ALA A 328 -10.41 -6.12 -3.31
C ALA A 328 -9.74 -6.54 -4.62
N ARG A 329 -10.51 -6.54 -5.74
CA ARG A 329 -10.00 -6.92 -7.07
C ARG A 329 -8.76 -6.12 -7.50
N HIS A 330 -8.57 -4.90 -7.00
CA HIS A 330 -7.41 -4.06 -7.29
C HIS A 330 -6.12 -4.59 -6.66
N ALA A 331 -6.20 -5.48 -5.67
CA ALA A 331 -5.03 -6.15 -5.10
C ALA A 331 -4.25 -6.91 -6.18
N PHE A 332 -4.95 -7.58 -7.10
CA PHE A 332 -4.34 -8.28 -8.23
C PHE A 332 -3.57 -7.32 -9.14
N TRP A 333 -4.17 -6.17 -9.47
CA TRP A 333 -3.51 -5.18 -10.30
C TRP A 333 -2.27 -4.61 -9.60
N THR A 334 -2.42 -4.19 -8.34
CA THR A 334 -1.34 -3.60 -7.54
C THR A 334 -0.16 -4.56 -7.41
N VAL A 335 -0.42 -5.82 -7.04
CA VAL A 335 0.61 -6.84 -6.81
C VAL A 335 1.33 -7.22 -8.11
N ALA A 336 0.66 -7.15 -9.24
CA ALA A 336 1.26 -7.46 -10.54
C ALA A 336 2.25 -6.39 -11.04
N GLN A 337 2.24 -5.16 -10.45
CA GLN A 337 3.16 -4.12 -10.88
C GLN A 337 4.60 -4.45 -10.47
N PRO A 338 5.59 -4.20 -11.35
CA PRO A 338 7.00 -4.42 -11.02
C PRO A 338 7.39 -3.64 -9.75
N TYR A 339 8.07 -4.33 -8.82
CA TYR A 339 8.58 -3.76 -7.57
C TYR A 339 7.52 -3.25 -6.58
N ALA A 340 6.20 -3.44 -6.82
CA ALA A 340 5.18 -3.05 -5.87
C ALA A 340 5.44 -3.68 -4.49
N ILE A 341 5.35 -2.87 -3.44
CA ILE A 341 5.53 -3.34 -2.05
C ILE A 341 4.34 -4.20 -1.64
N GLY A 342 3.13 -3.76 -1.97
CA GLY A 342 1.90 -4.45 -1.64
C GLY A 342 0.72 -3.54 -1.44
N ILE A 343 -0.27 -4.05 -0.71
CA ILE A 343 -1.54 -3.38 -0.45
C ILE A 343 -2.02 -3.68 0.97
N GLY A 344 -2.62 -2.67 1.63
CA GLY A 344 -3.22 -2.77 2.96
C GLY A 344 -4.71 -2.43 2.94
N LYS A 345 -5.55 -3.29 3.51
CA LYS A 345 -6.98 -2.99 3.72
C LYS A 345 -7.15 -2.26 5.04
N PHE A 346 -7.76 -1.06 4.99
CA PHE A 346 -8.06 -0.27 6.20
C PHE A 346 -9.25 -0.83 6.98
N GLY A 347 -9.09 -0.90 8.29
CA GLY A 347 -10.14 -1.23 9.25
C GLY A 347 -10.54 -2.72 9.23
N ILE A 348 -10.19 -3.44 10.28
CA ILE A 348 -10.64 -4.81 10.50
C ILE A 348 -11.62 -4.83 11.68
N ALA A 349 -12.76 -5.49 11.50
CA ALA A 349 -13.76 -5.72 12.54
C ALA A 349 -13.75 -7.20 12.98
N THR A 350 -14.29 -7.48 14.14
CA THR A 350 -14.34 -8.84 14.71
C THR A 350 -15.16 -9.82 13.90
N ASP A 351 -16.18 -9.33 13.19
CA ASP A 351 -17.03 -10.10 12.29
C ASP A 351 -16.47 -10.24 10.87
N PHE A 352 -15.27 -9.70 10.59
CA PHE A 352 -14.61 -9.91 9.31
C PHE A 352 -14.47 -11.40 9.00
N GLY A 353 -14.90 -11.81 7.81
CA GLY A 353 -14.93 -13.22 7.41
C GLY A 353 -16.03 -14.02 8.06
N MET A 354 -17.11 -13.37 8.53
CA MET A 354 -18.29 -14.02 9.10
C MET A 354 -19.56 -13.54 8.39
N LYS A 355 -20.48 -14.45 8.10
CA LYS A 355 -21.82 -14.16 7.58
C LYS A 355 -22.83 -15.07 8.26
N ASP A 356 -23.88 -14.48 8.82
CA ASP A 356 -24.94 -15.22 9.52
C ASP A 356 -24.41 -16.19 10.60
N GLY A 357 -23.37 -15.76 11.32
CA GLY A 357 -22.70 -16.54 12.38
C GLY A 357 -21.83 -17.70 11.88
N LYS A 358 -21.58 -17.80 10.56
CA LYS A 358 -20.71 -18.81 9.95
C LYS A 358 -19.52 -18.13 9.25
N GLU A 359 -18.41 -18.85 9.14
CA GLU A 359 -17.28 -18.39 8.37
C GLU A 359 -17.67 -18.23 6.89
N ALA A 360 -17.29 -17.07 6.32
CA ALA A 360 -17.50 -16.73 4.92
C ALA A 360 -16.25 -16.00 4.40
N GLU A 361 -15.75 -16.42 3.26
CA GLU A 361 -14.57 -15.80 2.68
C GLU A 361 -14.89 -14.41 2.13
N GLU A 362 -14.27 -13.39 2.71
CA GLU A 362 -14.36 -12.01 2.23
C GLU A 362 -13.56 -11.85 0.91
N PRO A 363 -13.97 -10.96 0.00
CA PRO A 363 -13.28 -10.77 -1.27
C PRO A 363 -11.78 -10.53 -1.12
N ILE A 364 -11.38 -9.66 -0.20
CA ILE A 364 -9.97 -9.35 0.04
C ILE A 364 -9.20 -10.54 0.68
N ALA A 365 -9.88 -11.35 1.48
CA ALA A 365 -9.28 -12.54 2.08
C ALA A 365 -8.99 -13.61 1.01
N LEU A 366 -9.94 -13.84 0.09
CA LEU A 366 -9.71 -14.69 -1.08
C LEU A 366 -8.50 -14.22 -1.88
N ASP A 367 -8.41 -12.91 -2.13
CA ASP A 367 -7.31 -12.34 -2.90
C ASP A 367 -5.98 -12.49 -2.18
N TYR A 368 -5.95 -12.22 -0.86
CA TYR A 368 -4.73 -12.39 -0.08
C TYR A 368 -4.28 -13.86 -0.03
N ARG A 369 -5.21 -14.80 0.11
CA ARG A 369 -4.89 -16.24 0.04
C ARG A 369 -4.23 -16.61 -1.29
N LEU A 370 -4.88 -16.27 -2.41
CA LEU A 370 -4.35 -16.58 -3.75
C LEU A 370 -3.01 -15.91 -4.03
N LEU A 371 -2.86 -14.63 -3.67
CA LEU A 371 -1.64 -13.86 -3.93
C LEU A 371 -0.49 -14.29 -3.02
N ARG A 372 -0.77 -14.60 -1.74
CA ARG A 372 0.23 -15.12 -0.80
C ARG A 372 0.82 -16.44 -1.28
N ASP A 373 -0.05 -17.34 -1.73
CA ASP A 373 0.35 -18.68 -2.20
C ASP A 373 1.31 -18.58 -3.41
N VAL A 374 1.00 -17.70 -4.38
CA VAL A 374 1.81 -17.59 -5.60
C VAL A 374 2.98 -16.60 -5.49
N ALA A 375 3.06 -15.80 -4.45
CA ALA A 375 4.07 -14.75 -4.30
C ALA A 375 5.51 -15.22 -4.54
N PRO A 376 5.97 -16.39 -4.04
CA PRO A 376 7.34 -16.85 -4.25
C PRO A 376 7.70 -17.07 -5.74
N ILE A 377 6.72 -17.46 -6.57
CA ILE A 377 6.90 -17.62 -8.02
C ILE A 377 6.69 -16.28 -8.73
N LEU A 378 5.71 -15.49 -8.27
CA LEU A 378 5.28 -14.26 -8.92
C LEU A 378 6.32 -13.14 -8.84
N LEU A 379 6.92 -12.91 -7.64
CA LEU A 379 7.78 -11.77 -7.39
C LEU A 379 8.96 -11.66 -8.37
N PRO A 380 9.79 -12.69 -8.60
CA PRO A 380 10.88 -12.59 -9.56
C PRO A 380 10.40 -12.46 -11.02
N LEU A 381 9.23 -13.00 -11.36
CA LEU A 381 8.69 -12.94 -12.72
C LEU A 381 8.10 -11.56 -13.05
N ARG A 382 7.48 -10.88 -12.09
CA ARG A 382 6.96 -9.52 -12.32
C ARG A 382 8.09 -8.51 -12.56
N GLU A 383 9.19 -8.64 -11.81
CA GLU A 383 10.39 -7.81 -11.99
C GLU A 383 11.06 -8.06 -13.35
N ALA A 384 10.98 -9.28 -13.85
CA ALA A 384 11.43 -9.64 -15.20
C ALA A 384 10.45 -9.26 -16.33
N GLY A 385 9.35 -8.58 -16.02
CA GLY A 385 8.33 -8.18 -17.01
C GLY A 385 7.49 -9.34 -17.58
N ARG A 386 7.49 -10.49 -16.90
CA ARG A 386 6.84 -11.75 -17.34
C ARG A 386 5.47 -11.98 -16.72
N VAL A 387 4.90 -10.96 -16.08
CA VAL A 387 3.57 -10.99 -15.46
C VAL A 387 2.61 -10.10 -16.22
N ARG A 388 1.38 -10.56 -16.36
CA ARG A 388 0.25 -9.80 -16.89
C ARG A 388 -0.92 -9.92 -15.93
N VAL A 389 -1.77 -8.91 -15.94
CA VAL A 389 -2.95 -8.86 -15.06
C VAL A 389 -4.17 -8.37 -15.85
N ALA A 390 -5.30 -8.97 -15.58
CA ALA A 390 -6.60 -8.53 -16.02
C ALA A 390 -7.51 -8.36 -14.80
N VAL A 391 -8.13 -7.20 -14.68
CA VAL A 391 -9.15 -6.89 -13.68
C VAL A 391 -10.38 -6.44 -14.42
N GLU A 392 -11.53 -7.00 -14.07
CA GLU A 392 -12.80 -6.68 -14.70
C GLU A 392 -13.19 -5.23 -14.43
N GLN A 393 -13.64 -4.56 -15.47
CA GLN A 393 -14.20 -3.21 -15.40
C GLN A 393 -15.49 -3.13 -16.22
N ASP A 394 -16.33 -2.17 -15.88
CA ASP A 394 -17.61 -1.99 -16.56
C ASP A 394 -17.41 -1.77 -18.07
N GLY A 395 -18.25 -2.42 -18.86
CA GLY A 395 -18.19 -2.39 -20.31
C GLY A 395 -17.04 -3.18 -20.97
N MET A 396 -16.13 -3.83 -20.20
CA MET A 396 -15.01 -4.60 -20.73
C MET A 396 -15.06 -6.08 -20.29
N ALA A 397 -15.87 -6.86 -21.01
CA ALA A 397 -15.99 -8.29 -20.73
C ALA A 397 -14.80 -9.15 -21.21
N ASN A 398 -13.91 -8.61 -22.05
CA ASN A 398 -12.74 -9.30 -22.55
C ASN A 398 -11.49 -8.44 -22.40
N VAL A 399 -10.48 -8.93 -21.69
CA VAL A 399 -9.21 -8.23 -21.46
C VAL A 399 -8.06 -9.08 -21.98
N PRO A 400 -7.37 -8.66 -23.06
CA PRO A 400 -6.20 -9.37 -23.57
C PRO A 400 -4.97 -9.10 -22.69
N MET A 401 -4.21 -10.15 -22.43
CA MET A 401 -2.93 -10.14 -21.74
C MET A 401 -1.86 -10.63 -22.72
N GLY A 402 -1.17 -9.69 -23.41
CA GLY A 402 -0.18 -10.00 -24.44
C GLY A 402 1.12 -10.56 -23.86
N PHE A 403 1.56 -11.71 -24.38
CA PHE A 403 2.89 -12.27 -24.23
C PHE A 403 3.61 -12.32 -25.59
N ALA A 404 4.90 -12.58 -25.58
CA ALA A 404 5.65 -12.68 -26.84
C ALA A 404 5.08 -13.80 -27.73
N GLY A 405 4.43 -13.43 -28.84
CA GLY A 405 3.88 -14.34 -29.84
C GLY A 405 2.58 -15.04 -29.46
N MET A 406 1.93 -14.64 -28.35
CA MET A 406 0.68 -15.23 -27.89
C MET A 406 -0.09 -14.28 -26.97
N ASP A 407 -1.41 -14.32 -27.08
CA ASP A 407 -2.32 -13.63 -26.18
C ASP A 407 -3.02 -14.62 -25.24
N LEU A 408 -3.18 -14.24 -23.99
CA LEU A 408 -4.11 -14.86 -23.06
C LEU A 408 -5.27 -13.89 -22.84
N VAL A 409 -6.48 -14.27 -23.23
CA VAL A 409 -7.66 -13.42 -23.09
C VAL A 409 -8.44 -13.86 -21.86
N ALA A 410 -8.58 -12.95 -20.88
CA ALA A 410 -9.52 -13.11 -19.78
C ALA A 410 -10.91 -12.64 -20.22
N ARG A 411 -11.90 -13.52 -20.08
CA ARG A 411 -13.32 -13.26 -20.37
C ARG A 411 -14.10 -13.28 -19.06
N PHE A 412 -14.79 -12.20 -18.78
CA PHE A 412 -15.55 -12.03 -17.57
C PHE A 412 -17.05 -12.24 -17.82
N GLY A 413 -17.79 -12.66 -16.78
CA GLY A 413 -19.23 -13.00 -16.88
C GLY A 413 -19.59 -14.25 -17.69
N ALA A 414 -18.55 -15.02 -18.12
CA ALA A 414 -18.73 -16.32 -18.79
C ALA A 414 -18.59 -17.49 -17.81
N VAL A 415 -18.50 -17.21 -16.52
CA VAL A 415 -18.28 -18.20 -15.47
C VAL A 415 -19.63 -18.70 -15.00
N ARG A 416 -20.09 -19.86 -15.53
CA ARG A 416 -21.19 -20.63 -14.96
C ARG A 416 -20.77 -22.06 -14.76
N ASP A 417 -21.22 -22.64 -13.66
CA ASP A 417 -21.16 -24.08 -13.44
C ASP A 417 -22.10 -24.75 -14.46
N GLY A 418 -21.57 -25.14 -15.63
CA GLY A 418 -22.30 -25.85 -16.65
C GLY A 418 -22.42 -25.16 -18.03
N TYR A 419 -22.96 -25.89 -18.98
CA TYR A 419 -23.10 -25.52 -20.38
C TYR A 419 -24.03 -24.31 -20.60
N GLY A 420 -23.57 -23.31 -21.33
CA GLY A 420 -24.48 -22.36 -21.99
C GLY A 420 -24.82 -21.06 -21.28
N GLY A 421 -23.92 -20.47 -20.46
CA GLY A 421 -24.09 -19.12 -19.94
C GLY A 421 -23.91 -18.01 -21.00
N PRO A 422 -24.48 -16.79 -20.80
CA PRO A 422 -24.30 -15.67 -21.72
C PRO A 422 -22.81 -15.33 -21.84
N ARG A 423 -22.32 -15.27 -23.07
CA ARG A 423 -20.91 -14.96 -23.36
C ARG A 423 -20.70 -13.43 -23.32
N GLY A 424 -19.76 -12.96 -22.50
CA GLY A 424 -19.22 -11.62 -22.63
C GLY A 424 -20.06 -10.48 -22.07
N GLN A 425 -20.84 -10.70 -21.00
CA GLN A 425 -21.64 -9.64 -20.34
C GLN A 425 -21.02 -9.09 -19.04
N GLY A 426 -19.84 -9.59 -18.63
CA GLY A 426 -19.25 -9.26 -17.34
C GLY A 426 -19.94 -9.99 -16.15
N ASN A 427 -19.31 -9.93 -14.98
CA ASN A 427 -19.92 -10.38 -13.74
C ASN A 427 -20.76 -9.24 -13.15
N ALA A 428 -21.89 -9.56 -12.53
CA ALA A 428 -22.81 -8.54 -12.00
C ALA A 428 -22.17 -7.63 -10.94
N ASP A 429 -21.17 -8.13 -10.22
CA ASP A 429 -20.42 -7.45 -9.17
C ASP A 429 -18.99 -7.06 -9.60
N LEU A 430 -18.66 -7.17 -10.89
CA LEU A 430 -17.34 -6.91 -11.45
C LEU A 430 -16.21 -7.67 -10.70
N SER A 431 -16.47 -8.92 -10.34
CA SER A 431 -15.57 -9.73 -9.48
C SER A 431 -14.40 -10.37 -10.21
N GLY A 432 -14.30 -10.25 -11.52
CA GLY A 432 -13.28 -10.90 -12.33
C GLY A 432 -11.88 -10.30 -12.13
N ARG A 433 -10.90 -11.15 -11.79
CA ARG A 433 -9.49 -10.78 -11.68
C ARG A 433 -8.58 -11.97 -11.91
N VAL A 434 -7.48 -11.73 -12.64
CA VAL A 434 -6.53 -12.77 -13.04
C VAL A 434 -5.12 -12.21 -13.08
N ILE A 435 -4.17 -12.96 -12.55
CA ILE A 435 -2.75 -12.81 -12.85
C ILE A 435 -2.28 -14.01 -13.70
N ALA A 436 -1.52 -13.72 -14.74
CA ALA A 436 -0.83 -14.70 -15.56
C ALA A 436 0.67 -14.43 -15.51
N ALA A 437 1.46 -15.42 -15.11
CA ALA A 437 2.90 -15.34 -15.02
C ALA A 437 3.55 -16.40 -15.92
N GLN A 438 4.39 -15.96 -16.87
CA GLN A 438 5.11 -16.83 -17.78
C GLN A 438 6.33 -17.44 -17.07
N VAL A 439 6.22 -18.68 -16.60
CA VAL A 439 7.29 -19.38 -15.86
C VAL A 439 8.34 -20.01 -16.79
N ALA A 440 7.94 -20.40 -18.01
CA ALA A 440 8.82 -20.84 -19.09
C ALA A 440 8.29 -20.32 -20.45
N ALA A 441 8.99 -20.55 -21.52
CA ALA A 441 8.58 -20.06 -22.86
C ALA A 441 7.17 -20.50 -23.25
N ASP A 442 6.79 -21.72 -22.87
CA ASP A 442 5.54 -22.40 -23.18
C ASP A 442 4.67 -22.68 -21.94
N ARG A 443 5.07 -22.19 -20.74
CA ARG A 443 4.43 -22.58 -19.48
C ARG A 443 4.04 -21.35 -18.65
N TYR A 444 2.80 -21.36 -18.15
CA TYR A 444 2.17 -20.24 -17.48
C TYR A 444 1.54 -20.65 -16.15
N LEU A 445 1.79 -19.88 -15.09
CA LEU A 445 1.05 -19.92 -13.85
C LEU A 445 -0.11 -18.91 -13.96
N LEU A 446 -1.34 -19.38 -13.77
CA LEU A 446 -2.54 -18.58 -13.81
C LEU A 446 -3.20 -18.65 -12.44
N THR A 447 -3.51 -17.52 -11.84
CA THR A 447 -4.26 -17.44 -10.57
C THR A 447 -5.29 -16.34 -10.62
N GLY A 448 -6.44 -16.56 -10.00
CA GLY A 448 -7.50 -15.56 -10.00
C GLY A 448 -8.87 -16.15 -9.72
N ALA A 449 -9.89 -15.33 -9.96
CA ALA A 449 -11.29 -15.69 -9.71
C ALA A 449 -12.22 -15.06 -10.75
N ALA A 450 -13.41 -15.65 -10.91
CA ALA A 450 -14.53 -15.17 -11.72
C ALA A 450 -14.16 -14.85 -13.18
N ALA A 451 -13.39 -15.72 -13.83
CA ALA A 451 -12.91 -15.54 -15.19
C ALA A 451 -12.88 -16.85 -15.97
N ASN A 452 -12.97 -16.74 -17.30
CA ASN A 452 -12.71 -17.80 -18.25
C ASN A 452 -11.55 -17.37 -19.16
N LEU A 453 -10.49 -18.18 -19.23
CA LEU A 453 -9.25 -17.84 -19.92
C LEU A 453 -9.11 -18.63 -21.20
N LYS A 454 -8.66 -17.96 -22.27
CA LYS A 454 -8.39 -18.59 -23.55
C LYS A 454 -7.06 -18.10 -24.11
N PHE A 455 -6.16 -19.04 -24.43
CA PHE A 455 -4.96 -18.74 -25.22
C PHE A 455 -5.33 -18.59 -26.71
N ALA A 456 -4.73 -17.60 -27.35
CA ALA A 456 -4.94 -17.28 -28.75
C ALA A 456 -3.65 -16.75 -29.38
N LEU A 457 -3.53 -16.82 -30.70
CA LEU A 457 -2.50 -16.07 -31.42
C LEU A 457 -2.90 -14.59 -31.49
N PRO A 458 -1.93 -13.68 -31.54
CA PRO A 458 -2.19 -12.27 -31.82
C PRO A 458 -2.95 -12.09 -33.13
N LEU A 459 -3.76 -11.06 -33.20
CA LEU A 459 -4.58 -10.77 -34.38
C LEU A 459 -3.72 -10.68 -35.65
N GLY A 460 -4.12 -11.39 -36.72
CA GLY A 460 -3.42 -11.41 -38.00
C GLY A 460 -2.28 -12.45 -38.11
N GLN A 461 -2.10 -13.29 -37.10
CA GLN A 461 -1.18 -14.44 -37.17
C GLN A 461 -1.95 -15.72 -37.50
N ASP A 462 -1.42 -16.50 -38.47
CA ASP A 462 -1.96 -17.81 -38.84
C ASP A 462 -1.47 -18.90 -37.85
N GLY A 463 -2.33 -19.92 -37.64
CA GLY A 463 -2.03 -21.05 -36.78
C GLY A 463 -3.03 -21.22 -35.65
N SER A 464 -2.64 -22.00 -34.65
CA SER A 464 -3.48 -22.27 -33.46
C SER A 464 -2.63 -22.43 -32.21
N VAL A 465 -3.24 -22.25 -31.03
CA VAL A 465 -2.64 -22.55 -29.73
C VAL A 465 -3.29 -23.81 -29.17
N GLN A 466 -2.49 -24.81 -28.90
CA GLN A 466 -2.91 -26.07 -28.30
C GLN A 466 -2.56 -26.11 -26.82
N LEU A 467 -3.52 -26.49 -25.98
CA LEU A 467 -3.28 -26.83 -24.58
C LEU A 467 -2.60 -28.22 -24.54
N VAL A 468 -1.33 -28.26 -24.16
CA VAL A 468 -0.57 -29.52 -24.03
C VAL A 468 -0.85 -30.17 -22.70
N ARG A 469 -0.95 -29.34 -21.62
CA ARG A 469 -1.19 -29.81 -20.27
C ARG A 469 -1.79 -28.71 -19.42
N VAL A 470 -2.81 -29.06 -18.68
CA VAL A 470 -3.46 -28.17 -17.70
C VAL A 470 -3.47 -28.87 -16.34
N GLU A 471 -2.84 -28.26 -15.36
CA GLU A 471 -2.70 -28.76 -14.01
C GLU A 471 -3.38 -27.77 -13.05
N GLU A 472 -4.30 -28.26 -12.24
CA GLU A 472 -4.82 -27.52 -11.08
C GLU A 472 -3.97 -27.88 -9.86
N GLY A 473 -3.68 -26.88 -9.02
CA GLY A 473 -2.84 -27.10 -7.86
C GLY A 473 -2.63 -25.84 -7.03
N HIS A 474 -1.65 -25.90 -6.17
CA HIS A 474 -1.26 -24.82 -5.25
C HIS A 474 0.26 -24.63 -5.25
N VAL A 475 0.74 -23.62 -4.54
CA VAL A 475 2.19 -23.41 -4.37
C VAL A 475 2.58 -23.75 -2.95
N GLU A 476 3.54 -24.66 -2.81
CA GLU A 476 4.13 -25.07 -1.55
C GLU A 476 5.65 -24.88 -1.62
N SER A 477 6.23 -24.20 -0.63
CA SER A 477 7.68 -23.93 -0.55
C SER A 477 8.27 -23.33 -1.83
N GLY A 478 7.50 -22.41 -2.47
CA GLY A 478 7.92 -21.73 -3.71
C GLY A 478 7.85 -22.58 -4.97
N ARG A 479 7.20 -23.73 -4.94
CA ARG A 479 7.03 -24.64 -6.08
C ARG A 479 5.57 -24.95 -6.30
N PHE A 480 5.16 -25.03 -7.57
CA PHE A 480 3.81 -25.48 -7.89
C PHE A 480 3.69 -26.99 -7.64
N VAL A 481 2.72 -27.36 -6.84
CA VAL A 481 2.33 -28.74 -6.54
C VAL A 481 0.99 -29.01 -7.23
N ARG A 482 0.98 -30.06 -8.06
CA ARG A 482 -0.21 -30.45 -8.79
C ARG A 482 -1.13 -31.30 -7.93
N ASP A 483 -2.38 -30.88 -7.83
CA ASP A 483 -3.45 -31.68 -7.21
C ASP A 483 -4.10 -32.62 -8.22
N ARG A 484 -4.41 -32.12 -9.43
CA ARG A 484 -4.99 -32.92 -10.52
C ARG A 484 -4.69 -32.37 -11.91
N LEU A 485 -4.97 -33.20 -12.92
CA LEU A 485 -4.97 -32.81 -14.33
C LEU A 485 -6.38 -32.45 -14.76
N LEU A 486 -6.52 -31.37 -15.54
CA LEU A 486 -7.76 -30.98 -16.19
C LEU A 486 -7.70 -31.36 -17.66
N ASN A 487 -8.80 -31.90 -18.19
CA ASN A 487 -8.93 -32.32 -19.59
C ASN A 487 -10.40 -32.38 -20.01
N GLY A 488 -10.68 -32.66 -21.29
CA GLY A 488 -12.03 -32.80 -21.80
C GLY A 488 -12.87 -31.55 -21.57
N ASP A 489 -14.05 -31.72 -20.99
CA ASP A 489 -15.01 -30.63 -20.77
C ASP A 489 -14.50 -29.51 -19.86
N GLU A 490 -13.53 -29.81 -18.98
CA GLU A 490 -12.93 -28.82 -18.08
C GLU A 490 -11.98 -27.84 -18.79
N THR A 491 -11.59 -28.14 -20.05
CA THR A 491 -10.67 -27.31 -20.85
C THR A 491 -11.25 -26.91 -22.22
N ALA A 492 -12.24 -27.64 -22.74
CA ALA A 492 -12.80 -27.46 -24.08
C ALA A 492 -13.44 -26.07 -24.28
N PHE A 493 -14.00 -25.49 -23.23
CA PHE A 493 -14.70 -24.19 -23.27
C PHE A 493 -13.89 -23.02 -22.70
N GLY A 494 -12.59 -23.23 -22.51
CA GLY A 494 -11.65 -22.31 -21.85
C GLY A 494 -11.29 -22.78 -20.44
N LEU A 495 -10.36 -22.09 -19.82
CA LEU A 495 -9.90 -22.40 -18.47
C LEU A 495 -10.70 -21.56 -17.45
N ILE A 496 -11.58 -22.23 -16.71
CA ILE A 496 -12.49 -21.54 -15.79
C ILE A 496 -11.81 -21.36 -14.43
N LEU A 497 -11.75 -20.10 -13.99
CA LEU A 497 -11.44 -19.70 -12.62
C LEU A 497 -12.75 -19.36 -11.90
N PRO A 498 -13.20 -20.18 -10.93
CA PRO A 498 -14.48 -19.98 -10.26
C PRO A 498 -14.46 -18.76 -9.34
N LEU A 499 -15.60 -18.37 -8.78
CA LEU A 499 -15.69 -17.29 -7.78
C LEU A 499 -14.84 -17.54 -6.54
N THR A 500 -14.65 -18.80 -6.16
CA THR A 500 -13.82 -19.23 -5.02
C THR A 500 -12.31 -19.19 -5.30
N GLY A 501 -11.95 -18.79 -6.52
CA GLY A 501 -10.55 -18.72 -6.95
C GLY A 501 -9.93 -20.06 -7.29
N LYS A 502 -8.91 -20.01 -8.13
CA LYS A 502 -8.17 -21.21 -8.57
C LYS A 502 -6.76 -20.82 -9.04
N THR A 503 -5.82 -21.76 -8.89
CA THR A 503 -4.46 -21.65 -9.45
C THR A 503 -4.22 -22.82 -10.41
N LEU A 504 -3.75 -22.47 -11.61
CA LEU A 504 -3.44 -23.43 -12.69
C LEU A 504 -2.00 -23.28 -13.16
N MET A 505 -1.39 -24.39 -13.54
CA MET A 505 -0.18 -24.40 -14.34
C MET A 505 -0.52 -24.95 -15.73
N VAL A 506 -0.26 -24.17 -16.76
CA VAL A 506 -0.67 -24.47 -18.12
C VAL A 506 0.55 -24.54 -19.04
N THR A 507 0.69 -25.63 -19.79
CA THR A 507 1.66 -25.75 -20.87
C THR A 507 0.94 -25.68 -22.21
N VAL A 508 1.45 -24.86 -23.12
CA VAL A 508 0.85 -24.63 -24.44
C VAL A 508 1.85 -24.88 -25.56
N GLN A 509 1.34 -25.17 -26.76
CA GLN A 509 2.12 -25.25 -27.99
C GLN A 509 1.48 -24.38 -29.06
N VAL A 510 2.30 -23.60 -29.76
CA VAL A 510 1.88 -22.87 -30.94
C VAL A 510 2.12 -23.74 -32.16
N ASN A 511 1.05 -24.02 -32.93
CA ASN A 511 1.09 -24.72 -34.21
C ASN A 511 0.91 -23.64 -35.31
N ARG A 512 1.95 -23.50 -36.15
CA ARG A 512 1.99 -22.59 -37.29
C ARG A 512 1.80 -23.33 -38.60
#